data_f4953bd4040f3ffe512b79e9b77add1f
#
_entry.id   f4953bd4040f3ffe512b79e9b77add1f
#
_cell.length_a   1.000
_cell.length_b   1.000
_cell.length_c   1.000
_cell.angle_alpha   90.00
_cell.angle_beta   90.00
_cell.angle_gamma   90.00
#
_symmetry.space_group_name_H-M   'P 1'
#
loop_
_entity.id
_entity.type
_entity.pdbx_description
1 polymer ?
#
loop_
_entity_poly.entity_id
_entity_poly.type
_entity_poly.pdbx_seq_one_letter_code
_entity_poly.pdbx_strand_id
1 'polypeptide(L)'
;QLICRSYKLIRQQDIYLLRLDNYICQKQRENVLMVTKNISVPYDVYKDFLALLGHVETNLLNILGDMQSSSMSYYKFRDIYRKRESRKAVDFQLAPLSEDVLDMLKQFNMSRNFQNHMPESLITVEREIIKDRGFEIETMNPLVIVEYETCTLEFVIDMYKSYKEMNRMAKEV
;
A
#
# COMPACT_ATOMS: atom_id res chain seq x y z
N GLN A 1 -9.10 -20.90 -0.35
CA GLN A 1 -9.33 -19.86 0.67
C GLN A 1 -8.44 -18.63 0.43
N LEU A 2 -7.12 -18.80 0.21
CA LEU A 2 -6.19 -17.68 0.00
C LEU A 2 -6.62 -16.82 -1.19
N ILE A 3 -6.81 -17.43 -2.36
CA ILE A 3 -7.25 -16.73 -3.59
C ILE A 3 -8.58 -16.01 -3.38
N CYS A 4 -9.56 -16.66 -2.74
CA CYS A 4 -10.83 -15.99 -2.43
C CYS A 4 -10.66 -14.79 -1.50
N ARG A 5 -9.73 -14.87 -0.55
CA ARG A 5 -9.44 -13.74 0.36
C ARG A 5 -8.76 -12.60 -0.38
N SER A 6 -7.76 -12.89 -1.21
CA SER A 6 -7.10 -11.88 -2.05
C SER A 6 -8.11 -11.17 -2.96
N TYR A 7 -8.96 -11.94 -3.66
CA TYR A 7 -9.99 -11.38 -4.52
C TYR A 7 -10.96 -10.46 -3.75
N LYS A 8 -11.40 -10.86 -2.56
CA LYS A 8 -12.28 -10.02 -1.73
C LYS A 8 -11.60 -8.71 -1.32
N LEU A 9 -10.33 -8.76 -0.93
CA LEU A 9 -9.54 -7.59 -0.56
C LEU A 9 -9.34 -6.65 -1.75
N ILE A 10 -8.99 -7.17 -2.91
CA ILE A 10 -8.84 -6.39 -4.14
C ILE A 10 -10.16 -5.70 -4.51
N ARG A 11 -11.29 -6.42 -4.44
CA ARG A 11 -12.63 -5.84 -4.68
C ARG A 11 -12.99 -4.76 -3.67
N GLN A 12 -12.64 -4.96 -2.41
CA GLN A 12 -12.84 -3.95 -1.37
C GLN A 12 -12.00 -2.71 -1.62
N GLN A 13 -10.75 -2.87 -2.03
CA GLN A 13 -9.88 -1.77 -2.40
C GLN A 13 -10.41 -1.00 -3.62
N ASP A 14 -10.94 -1.70 -4.64
CA ASP A 14 -11.61 -1.07 -5.80
C ASP A 14 -12.76 -0.16 -5.38
N ILE A 15 -13.59 -0.61 -4.42
CA ILE A 15 -14.71 0.18 -3.91
C ILE A 15 -14.20 1.44 -3.19
N TYR A 16 -13.17 1.32 -2.38
CA TYR A 16 -12.60 2.48 -1.67
C TYR A 16 -11.90 3.45 -2.61
N LEU A 17 -11.18 2.94 -3.60
CA LEU A 17 -10.57 3.76 -4.65
C LEU A 17 -11.63 4.50 -5.47
N LEU A 18 -12.73 3.85 -5.83
CA LEU A 18 -13.84 4.51 -6.53
C LEU A 18 -14.48 5.63 -5.69
N ARG A 19 -14.65 5.41 -4.38
CA ARG A 19 -15.17 6.45 -3.48
C ARG A 19 -14.22 7.65 -3.38
N LEU A 20 -12.93 7.39 -3.28
CA LEU A 20 -11.91 8.43 -3.22
C LEU A 20 -11.83 9.20 -4.55
N ASP A 21 -11.89 8.51 -5.69
CA ASP A 21 -11.92 9.12 -7.01
C ASP A 21 -13.12 10.07 -7.18
N ASN A 22 -14.31 9.60 -6.78
CA ASN A 22 -15.52 10.42 -6.80
C ASN A 22 -15.39 11.68 -5.91
N TYR A 23 -14.80 11.53 -4.73
CA TYR A 23 -14.54 12.66 -3.84
C TYR A 23 -13.57 13.68 -4.48
N ILE A 24 -12.47 13.20 -5.07
CA ILE A 24 -11.50 14.03 -5.79
C ILE A 24 -12.17 14.78 -6.93
N CYS A 25 -12.92 14.07 -7.77
CA CYS A 25 -13.66 14.66 -8.90
C CYS A 25 -14.69 15.70 -8.44
N GLN A 26 -15.38 15.46 -7.34
CA GLN A 26 -16.30 16.43 -6.76
C GLN A 26 -15.56 17.69 -6.31
N LYS A 27 -14.47 17.55 -5.57
CA LYS A 27 -13.66 18.69 -5.11
C LYS A 27 -13.09 19.52 -6.26
N GLN A 28 -12.64 18.88 -7.31
CA GLN A 28 -12.16 19.57 -8.52
C GLN A 28 -13.29 20.34 -9.21
N ARG A 29 -14.50 19.79 -9.34
CA ARG A 29 -15.66 20.46 -9.92
C ARG A 29 -16.12 21.66 -9.09
N GLU A 30 -16.12 21.53 -7.77
CA GLU A 30 -16.48 22.63 -6.86
C GLU A 30 -15.49 23.80 -6.93
N ASN A 31 -14.26 23.56 -7.38
CA ASN A 31 -13.15 24.51 -7.36
C ASN A 31 -12.47 24.67 -8.75
N VAL A 32 -13.28 24.72 -9.80
CA VAL A 32 -12.80 24.72 -11.23
C VAL A 32 -11.71 25.77 -11.52
N LEU A 33 -11.73 26.93 -10.82
CA LEU A 33 -10.75 28.00 -11.02
C LEU A 33 -9.49 27.87 -10.16
N MET A 34 -9.42 26.85 -9.31
CA MET A 34 -8.29 26.64 -8.40
C MET A 34 -7.35 25.53 -8.89
N VAL A 35 -6.06 25.71 -8.61
CA VAL A 35 -5.08 24.63 -8.77
C VAL A 35 -5.26 23.62 -7.62
N THR A 36 -5.15 22.32 -7.89
CA THR A 36 -5.39 21.25 -6.89
C THR A 36 -4.60 21.39 -5.60
N LYS A 37 -3.40 21.96 -5.67
CA LYS A 37 -2.57 22.24 -4.49
C LYS A 37 -3.13 23.35 -3.57
N ASN A 38 -4.06 24.16 -4.08
CA ASN A 38 -4.69 25.24 -3.32
C ASN A 38 -6.09 24.88 -2.82
N ILE A 39 -6.60 23.69 -3.19
CA ILE A 39 -7.89 23.20 -2.72
C ILE A 39 -7.67 22.52 -1.38
N SER A 40 -8.31 23.07 -0.34
CA SER A 40 -8.24 22.53 1.02
C SER A 40 -9.22 21.36 1.20
N VAL A 41 -8.76 20.32 1.83
CA VAL A 41 -9.51 19.11 2.20
C VAL A 41 -9.41 18.93 3.71
N PRO A 42 -10.51 18.65 4.43
CA PRO A 42 -10.45 18.31 5.85
C PRO A 42 -9.53 17.12 6.08
N TYR A 43 -8.61 17.24 7.04
CA TYR A 43 -7.61 16.20 7.29
C TYR A 43 -8.24 14.88 7.77
N ASP A 44 -9.38 14.95 8.43
CA ASP A 44 -10.15 13.78 8.86
C ASP A 44 -10.60 12.93 7.66
N VAL A 45 -11.03 13.55 6.58
CA VAL A 45 -11.40 12.84 5.34
C VAL A 45 -10.20 12.09 4.77
N TYR A 46 -9.02 12.72 4.77
CA TYR A 46 -7.78 12.06 4.38
C TYR A 46 -7.46 10.87 5.29
N LYS A 47 -7.51 11.05 6.62
CA LYS A 47 -7.28 9.98 7.60
C LYS A 47 -8.23 8.80 7.43
N ASP A 48 -9.50 9.06 7.17
CA ASP A 48 -10.50 8.02 6.96
C ASP A 48 -10.18 7.16 5.73
N PHE A 49 -9.86 7.79 4.59
CA PHE A 49 -9.45 7.05 3.40
C PHE A 49 -8.13 6.31 3.60
N LEU A 50 -7.15 6.94 4.25
CA LEU A 50 -5.88 6.31 4.60
C LEU A 50 -6.08 5.06 5.47
N ALA A 51 -6.93 5.13 6.47
CA ALA A 51 -7.23 4.00 7.35
C ALA A 51 -7.92 2.85 6.59
N LEU A 52 -8.93 3.16 5.76
CA LEU A 52 -9.65 2.16 4.98
C LEU A 52 -8.75 1.47 3.94
N LEU A 53 -8.01 2.24 3.17
CA LEU A 53 -7.11 1.73 2.13
C LEU A 53 -5.89 1.02 2.74
N GLY A 54 -5.30 1.59 3.78
CA GLY A 54 -4.15 1.01 4.49
C GLY A 54 -4.48 -0.33 5.15
N HIS A 55 -5.68 -0.46 5.74
CA HIS A 55 -6.11 -1.75 6.29
C HIS A 55 -6.18 -2.85 5.22
N VAL A 56 -6.74 -2.55 4.05
CA VAL A 56 -6.82 -3.51 2.93
C VAL A 56 -5.44 -3.81 2.38
N GLU A 57 -4.60 -2.79 2.20
CA GLU A 57 -3.22 -2.93 1.74
C GLU A 57 -2.41 -3.83 2.66
N THR A 58 -2.41 -3.57 3.97
CA THR A 58 -1.68 -4.41 4.95
C THR A 58 -2.07 -5.88 4.84
N ASN A 59 -3.36 -6.17 4.66
CA ASN A 59 -3.81 -7.54 4.46
C ASN A 59 -3.33 -8.15 3.13
N LEU A 60 -3.32 -7.37 2.04
CA LEU A 60 -2.79 -7.80 0.74
C LEU A 60 -1.28 -8.02 0.81
N LEU A 61 -0.53 -7.13 1.44
CA LEU A 61 0.91 -7.26 1.65
C LEU A 61 1.26 -8.53 2.45
N ASN A 62 0.47 -8.87 3.46
CA ASN A 62 0.65 -10.10 4.21
C ASN A 62 0.37 -11.37 3.37
N ILE A 63 -0.56 -11.29 2.42
CA ILE A 63 -0.85 -12.43 1.53
C ILE A 63 0.19 -12.55 0.43
N LEU A 64 0.54 -11.45 -0.25
CA LEU A 64 1.36 -11.45 -1.45
C LEU A 64 2.86 -11.32 -1.13
N GLY A 65 3.23 -10.51 -0.13
CA GLY A 65 4.61 -10.17 0.19
C GLY A 65 5.25 -11.03 1.28
N ASP A 66 4.51 -11.84 2.03
CA ASP A 66 5.10 -12.63 3.10
C ASP A 66 5.84 -13.86 2.56
N MET A 67 7.16 -13.84 2.66
CA MET A 67 8.04 -14.92 2.22
C MET A 67 8.39 -15.92 3.34
N GLN A 68 7.90 -15.75 4.57
CA GLN A 68 8.23 -16.63 5.69
C GLN A 68 7.63 -18.02 5.50
N SER A 69 8.39 -19.05 5.83
CA SER A 69 7.96 -20.45 5.68
C SER A 69 6.76 -20.84 6.54
N SER A 70 6.52 -20.12 7.63
CA SER A 70 5.40 -20.33 8.56
C SER A 70 4.12 -19.57 8.19
N SER A 71 4.20 -18.65 7.23
CA SER A 71 3.07 -17.79 6.86
C SER A 71 2.09 -18.48 5.92
N MET A 72 0.83 -18.04 5.94
CA MET A 72 -0.19 -18.43 4.96
C MET A 72 -0.19 -17.40 3.80
N SER A 73 0.88 -17.42 3.01
CA SER A 73 1.11 -16.48 1.91
C SER A 73 1.03 -17.15 0.54
N TYR A 74 1.05 -16.33 -0.51
CA TYR A 74 1.11 -16.80 -1.90
C TYR A 74 2.36 -17.63 -2.18
N TYR A 75 3.52 -17.24 -1.65
CA TYR A 75 4.75 -18.05 -1.73
C TYR A 75 4.60 -19.40 -1.11
N LYS A 76 4.04 -19.47 0.10
CA LYS A 76 3.79 -20.73 0.80
C LYS A 76 2.81 -21.63 0.04
N PHE A 77 1.75 -21.03 -0.50
CA PHE A 77 0.81 -21.75 -1.36
C PHE A 77 1.53 -22.43 -2.53
N ARG A 78 2.36 -21.66 -3.27
CA ARG A 78 3.10 -22.21 -4.43
C ARG A 78 4.11 -23.30 -4.02
N ASP A 79 4.80 -23.11 -2.91
CA ASP A 79 5.75 -24.12 -2.38
C ASP A 79 5.05 -25.44 -2.02
N ILE A 80 3.94 -25.36 -1.30
CA ILE A 80 3.12 -26.54 -0.94
C ILE A 80 2.59 -27.19 -2.22
N TYR A 81 2.13 -26.40 -3.18
CA TYR A 81 1.59 -26.91 -4.42
C TYR A 81 2.65 -27.67 -5.22
N ARG A 82 3.85 -27.10 -5.43
CA ARG A 82 4.98 -27.77 -6.10
C ARG A 82 5.35 -29.10 -5.45
N LYS A 83 5.35 -29.16 -4.11
CA LYS A 83 5.61 -30.39 -3.36
C LYS A 83 4.54 -31.46 -3.58
N ARG A 84 3.29 -31.06 -3.76
CA ARG A 84 2.18 -32.00 -4.09
C ARG A 84 2.22 -32.44 -5.54
N GLU A 85 2.54 -31.56 -6.44
CA GLU A 85 2.74 -31.86 -7.87
C GLU A 85 3.85 -32.87 -8.06
N SER A 86 5.02 -32.69 -7.43
CA SER A 86 6.13 -33.65 -7.49
C SER A 86 5.78 -35.03 -6.97
N ARG A 87 4.77 -35.15 -6.09
CA ARG A 87 4.23 -36.41 -5.56
C ARG A 87 3.03 -36.95 -6.35
N LYS A 88 2.71 -36.31 -7.50
CA LYS A 88 1.51 -36.66 -8.31
C LYS A 88 0.19 -36.59 -7.53
N ALA A 89 0.11 -35.76 -6.50
CA ALA A 89 -1.07 -35.62 -5.66
C ALA A 89 -2.05 -34.51 -6.15
N VAL A 90 -1.77 -33.94 -7.30
CA VAL A 90 -2.58 -32.90 -7.98
C VAL A 90 -2.47 -33.06 -9.49
N ASP A 91 -3.56 -32.79 -10.21
CA ASP A 91 -3.69 -33.11 -11.65
C ASP A 91 -3.34 -31.93 -12.58
N PHE A 92 -3.01 -30.77 -12.06
CA PHE A 92 -2.64 -29.62 -12.89
C PHE A 92 -1.29 -29.03 -12.48
N GLN A 93 -0.61 -28.38 -13.43
CA GLN A 93 0.66 -27.72 -13.21
C GLN A 93 0.46 -26.22 -13.04
N LEU A 94 1.08 -25.65 -12.00
CA LEU A 94 1.15 -24.20 -11.88
C LEU A 94 2.20 -23.68 -12.85
N ALA A 95 1.78 -22.80 -13.75
CA ALA A 95 2.71 -22.09 -14.63
C ALA A 95 3.83 -21.40 -13.81
N PRO A 96 5.05 -21.36 -14.34
CA PRO A 96 6.10 -20.53 -13.74
C PRO A 96 5.64 -19.07 -13.72
N LEU A 97 6.08 -18.34 -12.70
CA LEU A 97 5.82 -16.90 -12.62
C LEU A 97 6.69 -16.19 -13.66
N SER A 98 6.14 -15.19 -14.34
CA SER A 98 6.93 -14.29 -15.17
C SER A 98 7.86 -13.43 -14.30
N GLU A 99 8.90 -12.87 -14.91
CA GLU A 99 9.84 -11.97 -14.22
C GLU A 99 9.12 -10.76 -13.62
N ASP A 100 8.16 -10.18 -14.37
CA ASP A 100 7.35 -9.04 -13.91
C ASP A 100 6.57 -9.37 -12.63
N VAL A 101 5.92 -10.53 -12.58
CA VAL A 101 5.19 -10.98 -11.38
C VAL A 101 6.13 -11.24 -10.21
N LEU A 102 7.33 -11.80 -10.48
CA LEU A 102 8.34 -11.98 -9.43
C LEU A 102 8.82 -10.64 -8.86
N ASP A 103 8.99 -9.63 -9.70
CA ASP A 103 9.40 -8.30 -9.26
C ASP A 103 8.28 -7.58 -8.48
N MET A 104 7.03 -7.72 -8.90
CA MET A 104 5.88 -7.24 -8.10
C MET A 104 5.84 -7.88 -6.71
N LEU A 105 6.05 -9.20 -6.63
CA LEU A 105 6.08 -9.91 -5.35
C LEU A 105 7.24 -9.45 -4.45
N LYS A 106 8.41 -9.15 -5.02
CA LYS A 106 9.53 -8.53 -4.28
C LYS A 106 9.16 -7.15 -3.75
N GLN A 107 8.49 -6.32 -4.56
CA GLN A 107 8.01 -5.00 -4.13
C GLN A 107 7.00 -5.13 -2.99
N PHE A 108 6.04 -6.07 -3.06
CA PHE A 108 5.13 -6.36 -1.95
C PHE A 108 5.87 -6.77 -0.68
N ASN A 109 6.91 -7.61 -0.79
CA ASN A 109 7.72 -8.00 0.36
C ASN A 109 8.48 -6.81 0.97
N MET A 110 9.06 -5.95 0.14
CA MET A 110 9.74 -4.73 0.60
C MET A 110 8.75 -3.79 1.32
N SER A 111 7.58 -3.53 0.73
CA SER A 111 6.55 -2.68 1.33
C SER A 111 6.05 -3.26 2.66
N ARG A 112 5.83 -4.57 2.74
CA ARG A 112 5.44 -5.26 3.98
C ARG A 112 6.51 -5.11 5.06
N ASN A 113 7.76 -5.34 4.71
CA ASN A 113 8.87 -5.20 5.66
C ASN A 113 9.01 -3.76 6.15
N PHE A 114 8.87 -2.79 5.24
CA PHE A 114 8.87 -1.37 5.59
C PHE A 114 7.74 -1.03 6.58
N GLN A 115 6.51 -1.49 6.33
CA GLN A 115 5.39 -1.24 7.24
C GLN A 115 5.57 -1.89 8.62
N ASN A 116 6.17 -3.08 8.68
CA ASN A 116 6.34 -3.83 9.94
C ASN A 116 7.57 -3.39 10.74
N HIS A 117 8.58 -2.81 10.08
CA HIS A 117 9.84 -2.36 10.70
C HIS A 117 9.98 -0.83 10.70
N MET A 118 8.88 -0.13 10.52
CA MET A 118 8.80 1.32 10.37
C MET A 118 9.59 2.15 11.41
N PRO A 119 9.63 1.79 12.73
CA PRO A 119 10.32 2.63 13.70
C PRO A 119 11.81 2.84 13.41
N GLU A 120 12.50 1.80 12.95
CA GLU A 120 13.95 1.86 12.71
C GLU A 120 14.29 2.51 11.37
N SER A 121 13.53 2.18 10.33
CA SER A 121 13.70 2.78 9.00
C SER A 121 13.26 4.25 8.96
N LEU A 122 12.20 4.64 9.66
CA LEU A 122 11.80 6.05 9.76
C LEU A 122 12.88 6.90 10.41
N ILE A 123 13.43 6.45 11.54
CA ILE A 123 14.51 7.18 12.23
C ILE A 123 15.72 7.34 11.32
N THR A 124 16.04 6.33 10.51
CA THR A 124 17.17 6.39 9.57
C THR A 124 16.88 7.36 8.43
N VAL A 125 15.71 7.24 7.79
CA VAL A 125 15.29 8.11 6.68
C VAL A 125 15.10 9.56 7.15
N GLU A 126 14.52 9.79 8.31
CA GLU A 126 14.40 11.13 8.89
C GLU A 126 15.78 11.76 9.12
N ARG A 127 16.74 11.01 9.67
CA ARG A 127 18.11 11.50 9.86
C ARG A 127 18.81 11.85 8.56
N GLU A 128 18.63 11.04 7.50
CA GLU A 128 19.18 11.30 6.18
C GLU A 128 18.53 12.55 5.56
N ILE A 129 17.21 12.66 5.57
CA ILE A 129 16.48 13.82 5.04
C ILE A 129 16.86 15.10 5.80
N ILE A 130 16.97 15.05 7.12
CA ILE A 130 17.36 16.20 7.96
C ILE A 130 18.79 16.62 7.60
N LYS A 131 19.71 15.65 7.48
CA LYS A 131 21.09 15.91 7.10
C LYS A 131 21.21 16.53 5.71
N ASP A 132 20.49 15.99 4.72
CA ASP A 132 20.53 16.45 3.34
C ASP A 132 19.89 17.85 3.17
N ARG A 133 18.90 18.17 3.99
CA ARG A 133 18.22 19.49 3.98
C ARG A 133 18.87 20.52 4.89
N GLY A 134 19.91 20.16 5.63
CA GLY A 134 20.64 21.07 6.53
C GLY A 134 19.83 21.51 7.75
N PHE A 135 18.80 20.75 8.15
CA PHE A 135 18.08 21.02 9.39
C PHE A 135 18.91 20.54 10.59
N GLU A 136 19.00 21.36 11.64
CA GLU A 136 19.59 20.94 12.92
C GLU A 136 18.61 20.02 13.65
N ILE A 137 19.06 18.80 13.97
CA ILE A 137 18.23 17.78 14.65
C ILE A 137 17.73 18.30 16.02
N GLU A 138 18.48 19.20 16.66
CA GLU A 138 18.16 19.79 17.96
C GLU A 138 16.89 20.66 17.95
N THR A 139 16.44 21.10 16.77
CA THR A 139 15.23 21.94 16.64
C THR A 139 13.95 21.12 16.53
N MET A 140 14.02 19.80 16.30
CA MET A 140 12.85 18.94 16.23
C MET A 140 12.50 18.39 17.61
N ASN A 141 11.40 18.86 18.18
CA ASN A 141 10.85 18.29 19.40
C ASN A 141 9.99 17.05 19.04
N PRO A 142 10.46 15.80 19.30
CA PRO A 142 9.73 14.60 18.92
C PRO A 142 8.43 14.40 19.72
N LEU A 143 8.18 15.22 20.73
CA LEU A 143 6.97 15.19 21.57
C LEU A 143 5.89 16.15 21.04
N VAL A 144 6.16 16.93 20.00
CA VAL A 144 5.15 17.80 19.41
C VAL A 144 4.31 16.98 18.43
N ILE A 145 3.11 16.63 18.84
CA ILE A 145 2.09 16.08 17.94
C ILE A 145 1.53 17.25 17.15
N VAL A 146 1.82 17.30 15.85
CA VAL A 146 1.25 18.29 14.94
C VAL A 146 -0.10 17.74 14.45
N GLU A 147 -1.19 18.33 14.91
CA GLU A 147 -2.52 18.05 14.37
C GLU A 147 -2.78 18.99 13.20
N TYR A 148 -3.04 18.42 12.04
CA TYR A 148 -3.44 19.18 10.86
C TYR A 148 -4.97 19.21 10.76
N GLU A 149 -5.55 20.40 10.60
CA GLU A 149 -7.00 20.55 10.33
C GLU A 149 -7.32 20.24 8.86
N THR A 150 -6.40 20.58 7.97
CA THR A 150 -6.57 20.41 6.53
C THR A 150 -5.32 19.91 5.84
N CYS A 151 -5.49 19.29 4.69
CA CYS A 151 -4.43 18.96 3.72
C CYS A 151 -4.81 19.50 2.33
N THR A 152 -3.89 19.43 1.38
CA THR A 152 -4.19 19.82 0.00
C THR A 152 -4.84 18.68 -0.76
N LEU A 153 -5.70 18.99 -1.75
CA LEU A 153 -6.26 17.99 -2.65
C LEU A 153 -5.17 17.25 -3.43
N GLU A 154 -4.05 17.91 -3.75
CA GLU A 154 -2.89 17.28 -4.39
C GLU A 154 -2.34 16.12 -3.54
N PHE A 155 -2.23 16.30 -2.24
CA PHE A 155 -1.80 15.25 -1.31
C PHE A 155 -2.76 14.04 -1.29
N VAL A 156 -4.05 14.30 -1.37
CA VAL A 156 -5.09 13.25 -1.48
C VAL A 156 -4.99 12.52 -2.84
N ILE A 157 -4.71 13.25 -3.92
CA ILE A 157 -4.51 12.67 -5.26
C ILE A 157 -3.27 11.76 -5.27
N ASP A 158 -2.19 12.15 -4.62
CA ASP A 158 -0.97 11.33 -4.58
C ASP A 158 -1.18 10.05 -3.76
N MET A 159 -1.90 10.13 -2.66
CA MET A 159 -2.38 8.95 -1.94
C MET A 159 -3.21 8.03 -2.86
N TYR A 160 -4.18 8.57 -3.59
CA TYR A 160 -5.00 7.81 -4.54
C TYR A 160 -4.16 7.08 -5.59
N LYS A 161 -3.20 7.77 -6.21
CA LYS A 161 -2.30 7.19 -7.23
C LYS A 161 -1.49 6.02 -6.65
N SER A 162 -0.95 6.19 -5.45
CA SER A 162 -0.15 5.16 -4.77
C SER A 162 -0.97 3.89 -4.53
N TYR A 163 -2.14 4.01 -3.93
CA TYR A 163 -3.02 2.85 -3.68
C TYR A 163 -3.58 2.23 -4.96
N LYS A 164 -3.83 3.03 -6.00
CA LYS A 164 -4.28 2.54 -7.30
C LYS A 164 -3.22 1.68 -7.98
N GLU A 165 -1.96 2.09 -7.93
CA GLU A 165 -0.85 1.31 -8.47
C GLU A 165 -0.66 0.00 -7.70
N MET A 166 -0.71 0.04 -6.38
CA MET A 166 -0.65 -1.16 -5.55
C MET A 166 -1.79 -2.15 -5.87
N ASN A 167 -3.01 -1.65 -6.07
CA ASN A 167 -4.17 -2.45 -6.47
C ASN A 167 -3.97 -3.07 -7.87
N ARG A 168 -3.41 -2.31 -8.81
CA ARG A 168 -3.08 -2.81 -10.15
C ARG A 168 -2.11 -3.99 -10.06
N MET A 169 -1.01 -3.82 -9.35
CA MET A 169 -0.02 -4.87 -9.13
C MET A 169 -0.63 -6.12 -8.47
N ALA A 170 -1.50 -5.94 -7.47
CA ALA A 170 -2.15 -7.06 -6.80
C ALA A 170 -3.11 -7.85 -7.70
N LYS A 171 -3.67 -7.23 -8.74
CA LYS A 171 -4.52 -7.90 -9.73
C LYS A 171 -3.72 -8.71 -10.75
N GLU A 172 -2.49 -8.32 -11.02
CA GLU A 172 -1.61 -8.99 -11.99
C GLU A 172 -0.92 -10.23 -11.39
N VAL A 173 -0.73 -10.27 -10.07
CA VAL A 173 -0.21 -11.44 -9.34
C VAL A 173 -1.28 -12.52 -9.18
#